data_e5d90fcc87711077695c59ef054c7d08
#
_entry.id   e5d90fcc87711077695c59ef054c7d08
#
_cell.length_a   1.000
_cell.length_b   1.000
_cell.length_c   1.000
_cell.angle_alpha   90.00
_cell.angle_beta   90.00
_cell.angle_gamma   90.00
#
_symmetry.space_group_name_H-M   'P 1'
#
loop_
_entity.id
_entity.type
_entity.pdbx_description
1 polymer ?
#
loop_
_entity_poly.entity_id
_entity_poly.type
_entity_poly.pdbx_seq_one_letter_code
_entity_poly.pdbx_strand_id
1 'polypeptide(L)'
;MRRTALAVWTLVLAGGPALAQAPPSDQNAWSISASVYTFIVPDDRDVVQPTLAADRGWLHLAARYNYEDVETGSVWFGYNFGGGKTLGWTVTPMIGGVVGTTAGVAPGWTFSLSYWKLELASESEYVIDARNTSESFFYNWSELSISPVDWLRAGAVVQRTRVYQSDRDVQRGLFVGVTYKIVDVAAYVFNPDDSKPIVVLAASVGF
;
A
#
# COMPACT_ATOMS: atom_id res chain seq x y z
N MET A 1 42.73 12.81 -12.48
CA MET A 1 41.59 12.02 -13.00
C MET A 1 40.57 11.85 -11.91
N ARG A 2 39.55 12.71 -11.88
CA ARG A 2 38.46 12.66 -10.89
C ARG A 2 37.40 11.72 -11.46
N ARG A 3 37.15 10.57 -10.82
CA ARG A 3 36.04 9.68 -11.13
C ARG A 3 34.78 10.27 -10.49
N THR A 4 33.91 10.84 -11.29
CA THR A 4 32.55 11.21 -10.91
C THR A 4 31.77 9.92 -10.73
N ALA A 5 31.43 9.61 -9.48
CA ALA A 5 30.47 8.54 -9.16
C ALA A 5 29.09 9.07 -9.56
N LEU A 6 28.49 8.47 -10.59
CA LEU A 6 27.05 8.63 -10.86
C LEU A 6 26.30 7.95 -9.71
N ALA A 7 25.68 8.75 -8.87
CA ALA A 7 24.68 8.26 -7.94
C ALA A 7 23.44 7.89 -8.75
N VAL A 8 23.20 6.59 -8.92
CA VAL A 8 21.95 6.09 -9.46
C VAL A 8 20.90 6.26 -8.36
N TRP A 9 20.06 7.25 -8.51
CA TRP A 9 18.86 7.45 -7.69
C TRP A 9 17.84 6.41 -8.10
N THR A 10 17.77 5.30 -7.37
CA THR A 10 16.67 4.36 -7.49
C THR A 10 15.49 4.98 -6.75
N LEU A 11 14.63 5.66 -7.50
CA LEU A 11 13.36 6.16 -6.99
C LEU A 11 12.44 4.94 -6.84
N VAL A 12 12.33 4.40 -5.64
CA VAL A 12 11.33 3.37 -5.32
C VAL A 12 10.00 4.09 -5.14
N LEU A 13 9.13 3.90 -6.10
CA LEU A 13 7.83 4.53 -6.16
C LEU A 13 6.80 3.62 -5.48
N ALA A 14 6.37 4.04 -4.32
CA ALA A 14 5.28 3.42 -3.61
C ALA A 14 3.94 3.87 -4.23
N GLY A 15 3.33 2.99 -4.96
CA GLY A 15 1.97 3.16 -5.47
C GLY A 15 1.14 1.92 -5.13
N GLY A 16 0.69 1.85 -3.93
CA GLY A 16 -0.19 0.84 -3.37
C GLY A 16 -0.65 1.33 -1.99
N PRO A 17 -1.59 0.70 -1.29
CA PRO A 17 -1.86 1.05 0.09
C PRO A 17 -0.54 1.00 0.84
N ALA A 18 -0.02 2.16 1.24
CA ALA A 18 1.24 2.43 1.96
C ALA A 18 2.28 1.31 1.85
N LEU A 19 2.70 0.97 0.63
CA LEU A 19 3.78 -0.01 0.43
C LEU A 19 5.04 0.54 1.06
N ALA A 20 5.73 -0.26 1.84
CA ALA A 20 6.92 0.14 2.55
C ALA A 20 7.94 0.73 1.58
N GLN A 21 8.21 2.01 1.70
CA GLN A 21 9.31 2.65 0.98
C GLN A 21 10.62 2.00 1.41
N ALA A 22 11.54 1.81 0.48
CA ALA A 22 12.89 1.43 0.86
C ALA A 22 13.43 2.46 1.87
N PRO A 23 14.07 2.02 2.96
CA PRO A 23 14.58 2.95 3.96
C PRO A 23 15.46 4.01 3.27
N PRO A 24 15.33 5.29 3.65
CA PRO A 24 16.08 6.38 3.05
C PRO A 24 17.57 6.08 3.09
N SER A 25 18.31 6.49 2.07
CA SER A 25 19.78 6.31 2.00
C SER A 25 20.52 7.00 3.16
N ASP A 26 19.91 8.00 3.77
CA ASP A 26 20.29 8.56 5.06
C ASP A 26 19.30 8.05 6.13
N GLN A 27 19.75 7.12 6.96
CA GLN A 27 18.94 6.53 8.04
C GLN A 27 18.44 7.56 9.08
N ASN A 28 18.91 8.78 9.04
CA ASN A 28 18.50 9.86 9.93
C ASN A 28 17.47 10.83 9.32
N ALA A 29 17.27 10.80 8.01
CA ALA A 29 16.28 11.64 7.34
C ALA A 29 14.87 11.03 7.49
N TRP A 30 13.87 11.88 7.64
CA TRP A 30 12.48 11.49 7.52
C TRP A 30 12.11 11.37 6.03
N SER A 31 11.40 10.30 5.70
CA SER A 31 10.67 10.12 4.45
C SER A 31 9.18 10.16 4.77
N ILE A 32 8.47 11.08 4.16
CA ILE A 32 7.03 11.27 4.40
C ILE A 32 6.31 10.95 3.10
N SER A 33 5.22 10.20 3.18
CA SER A 33 4.36 9.94 2.03
C SER A 33 2.89 10.18 2.38
N ALA A 34 2.16 10.63 1.37
CA ALA A 34 0.71 10.74 1.45
C ALA A 34 0.11 10.05 0.22
N SER A 35 -0.97 9.31 0.43
CA SER A 35 -1.71 8.67 -0.65
C SER A 35 -3.21 8.79 -0.44
N VAL A 36 -3.94 8.68 -1.53
CA VAL A 36 -5.39 8.60 -1.54
C VAL A 36 -5.85 7.57 -2.56
N TYR A 37 -6.72 6.67 -2.13
CA TYR A 37 -7.40 5.69 -2.96
C TYR A 37 -8.88 6.04 -3.01
N THR A 38 -9.43 6.08 -4.21
CA THR A 38 -10.88 6.30 -4.43
C THR A 38 -11.46 5.06 -5.09
N PHE A 39 -12.27 4.33 -4.36
CA PHE A 39 -13.00 3.16 -4.81
C PHE A 39 -14.33 3.61 -5.41
N ILE A 40 -14.54 3.35 -6.69
CA ILE A 40 -15.78 3.56 -7.41
C ILE A 40 -16.49 2.22 -7.45
N VAL A 41 -17.50 2.07 -6.60
CA VAL A 41 -18.17 0.78 -6.36
C VAL A 41 -19.57 0.82 -6.99
N PRO A 42 -19.83 0.04 -8.05
CA PRO A 42 -21.16 0.01 -8.67
C PRO A 42 -22.23 -0.42 -7.65
N ASP A 43 -23.34 0.34 -7.63
CA ASP A 43 -24.52 0.12 -6.75
C ASP A 43 -24.25 0.25 -5.24
N ASP A 44 -23.10 0.77 -4.86
CA ASP A 44 -22.74 1.10 -3.49
C ASP A 44 -22.13 2.51 -3.44
N ARG A 45 -21.79 3.02 -2.26
CA ARG A 45 -21.16 4.33 -2.15
C ARG A 45 -19.68 4.24 -2.52
N ASP A 46 -19.20 5.27 -3.16
CA ASP A 46 -17.77 5.47 -3.37
C ASP A 46 -17.04 5.68 -2.03
N VAL A 47 -15.85 5.13 -1.90
CA VAL A 47 -15.05 5.22 -0.68
C VAL A 47 -13.72 5.88 -1.01
N VAL A 48 -13.35 6.85 -0.17
CA VAL A 48 -12.05 7.55 -0.25
C VAL A 48 -11.21 7.16 0.96
N GLN A 49 -10.00 6.64 0.69
CA GLN A 49 -9.04 6.16 1.70
C GLN A 49 -7.77 7.00 1.66
N PRO A 50 -7.65 8.08 2.44
CA PRO A 50 -6.39 8.78 2.64
C PRO A 50 -5.49 8.04 3.62
N THR A 51 -4.20 8.02 3.31
CA THR A 51 -3.13 7.50 4.18
C THR A 51 -1.98 8.49 4.23
N LEU A 52 -1.43 8.69 5.41
CA LEU A 52 -0.19 9.41 5.66
C LEU A 52 0.79 8.46 6.33
N ALA A 53 2.01 8.36 5.81
CA ALA A 53 3.06 7.57 6.43
C ALA A 53 4.35 8.38 6.61
N ALA A 54 5.16 8.00 7.60
CA ALA A 54 6.44 8.62 7.90
C ALA A 54 7.43 7.55 8.36
N ASP A 55 8.57 7.49 7.70
CA ASP A 55 9.64 6.54 7.96
C ASP A 55 10.92 7.26 8.37
N ARG A 56 11.65 6.67 9.34
CA ARG A 56 12.97 7.14 9.71
C ARG A 56 13.82 5.97 10.22
N GLY A 57 14.74 5.52 9.39
CA GLY A 57 15.54 4.33 9.68
C GLY A 57 14.65 3.11 9.90
N TRP A 58 14.69 2.54 11.10
CA TRP A 58 13.85 1.41 11.47
C TRP A 58 12.39 1.76 11.79
N LEU A 59 12.08 3.02 12.09
CA LEU A 59 10.76 3.44 12.53
C LEU A 59 9.84 3.64 11.34
N HIS A 60 8.65 3.02 11.41
CA HIS A 60 7.51 3.26 10.54
C HIS A 60 6.32 3.76 11.36
N LEU A 61 5.69 4.83 10.90
CA LEU A 61 4.45 5.39 11.44
C LEU A 61 3.45 5.58 10.32
N ALA A 62 2.17 5.27 10.55
CA ALA A 62 1.13 5.61 9.59
C ALA A 62 -0.17 6.03 10.28
N ALA A 63 -0.96 6.83 9.57
CA ALA A 63 -2.33 7.18 9.92
C ALA A 63 -3.21 6.99 8.69
N ARG A 64 -4.36 6.35 8.87
CA ARG A 64 -5.25 5.95 7.79
C ARG A 64 -6.70 6.28 8.13
N TYR A 65 -7.52 6.48 7.11
CA TYR A 65 -8.96 6.64 7.26
C TYR A 65 -9.71 5.87 6.18
N ASN A 66 -10.82 5.25 6.54
CA ASN A 66 -11.62 4.35 5.70
C ASN A 66 -10.83 3.15 5.14
N TYR A 67 -9.74 2.75 5.78
CA TYR A 67 -8.83 1.73 5.26
C TYR A 67 -9.27 0.33 5.70
N GLU A 68 -9.42 0.13 6.99
CA GLU A 68 -9.83 -1.14 7.61
C GLU A 68 -11.34 -1.35 7.45
N ASP A 69 -12.12 -0.28 7.65
CA ASP A 69 -13.56 -0.24 7.48
C ASP A 69 -14.00 1.20 7.19
N VAL A 70 -15.23 1.40 6.72
CA VAL A 70 -15.80 2.74 6.50
C VAL A 70 -15.98 3.48 7.83
N GLU A 71 -15.80 4.81 7.81
CA GLU A 71 -15.89 5.69 8.99
C GLU A 71 -14.98 5.23 10.13
N THR A 72 -13.82 4.70 9.76
CA THR A 72 -12.83 4.13 10.68
C THR A 72 -11.49 4.79 10.43
N GLY A 73 -10.85 5.25 11.50
CA GLY A 73 -9.48 5.76 11.48
C GLY A 73 -8.53 4.83 12.21
N SER A 74 -7.28 4.79 11.79
CA SER A 74 -6.25 3.99 12.46
C SER A 74 -4.91 4.72 12.53
N VAL A 75 -4.11 4.33 13.54
CA VAL A 75 -2.73 4.76 13.69
C VAL A 75 -1.85 3.54 13.90
N TRP A 76 -0.68 3.55 13.23
CA TRP A 76 0.19 2.40 13.11
C TRP A 76 1.62 2.71 13.56
N PHE A 77 2.22 1.74 14.20
CA PHE A 77 3.63 1.72 14.55
C PHE A 77 4.26 0.44 13.99
N GLY A 78 5.35 0.57 13.27
CA GLY A 78 6.05 -0.52 12.63
C GLY A 78 7.56 -0.45 12.76
N TYR A 79 8.21 -1.55 12.43
CA TYR A 79 9.66 -1.68 12.39
C TYR A 79 10.13 -2.13 11.01
N ASN A 80 10.90 -1.27 10.32
CA ASN A 80 11.42 -1.53 8.99
C ASN A 80 12.65 -2.44 9.03
N PHE A 81 12.57 -3.57 8.35
CA PHE A 81 13.69 -4.42 7.99
C PHE A 81 13.85 -4.40 6.47
N GLY A 82 15.07 -4.37 5.99
CA GLY A 82 15.32 -4.41 4.56
C GLY A 82 16.74 -4.80 4.22
N GLY A 83 16.93 -5.25 2.99
CA GLY A 83 18.24 -5.68 2.51
C GLY A 83 18.23 -6.17 1.07
N GLY A 84 19.36 -6.76 0.67
CA GLY A 84 19.56 -7.31 -0.65
C GLY A 84 20.25 -6.35 -1.62
N LYS A 85 21.05 -6.91 -2.53
CA LYS A 85 21.75 -6.15 -3.57
C LYS A 85 21.15 -6.43 -4.96
N THR A 86 20.89 -7.68 -5.24
CA THR A 86 20.33 -8.13 -6.52
C THR A 86 18.82 -8.37 -6.38
N LEU A 87 18.42 -8.97 -5.27
CA LEU A 87 17.04 -9.15 -4.86
C LEU A 87 16.81 -8.23 -3.67
N GLY A 88 16.19 -7.09 -3.91
CA GLY A 88 15.79 -6.14 -2.86
C GLY A 88 14.58 -6.70 -2.09
N TRP A 89 14.56 -6.53 -0.78
CA TRP A 89 13.41 -6.90 0.03
C TRP A 89 13.23 -5.93 1.20
N THR A 90 11.98 -5.69 1.57
CA THR A 90 11.60 -5.01 2.81
C THR A 90 10.50 -5.78 3.50
N VAL A 91 10.51 -5.77 4.83
CA VAL A 91 9.43 -6.29 5.69
C VAL A 91 9.24 -5.32 6.84
N THR A 92 8.01 -4.90 7.06
CA THR A 92 7.65 -4.00 8.15
C THR A 92 6.52 -4.64 8.97
N PRO A 93 6.84 -5.47 9.97
CA PRO A 93 5.85 -5.84 10.97
C PRO A 93 5.36 -4.59 11.70
N MET A 94 4.07 -4.51 11.93
CA MET A 94 3.43 -3.34 12.53
C MET A 94 2.23 -3.72 13.39
N ILE A 95 1.84 -2.80 14.27
CA ILE A 95 0.64 -2.89 15.07
C ILE A 95 -0.14 -1.58 14.98
N GLY A 96 -1.44 -1.67 14.79
CA GLY A 96 -2.36 -0.55 14.68
C GLY A 96 -3.39 -0.51 15.79
N GLY A 97 -3.78 0.71 16.17
CA GLY A 97 -5.00 0.97 16.93
C GLY A 97 -6.07 1.51 15.98
N VAL A 98 -7.25 0.91 16.02
CA VAL A 98 -8.37 1.17 15.11
C VAL A 98 -9.53 1.75 15.90
N VAL A 99 -10.15 2.82 15.39
CA VAL A 99 -11.27 3.52 16.03
C VAL A 99 -12.29 4.00 15.00
N GLY A 100 -13.57 3.83 15.30
CA GLY A 100 -14.66 4.23 14.40
C GLY A 100 -15.77 3.20 14.36
N THR A 101 -16.28 2.87 13.20
CA THR A 101 -17.25 1.79 12.99
C THR A 101 -16.67 0.46 13.49
N THR A 102 -15.45 0.13 13.12
CA THR A 102 -14.64 -0.92 13.74
C THR A 102 -13.72 -0.29 14.78
N ALA A 103 -13.55 -0.92 15.94
CA ALA A 103 -12.65 -0.44 17.00
C ALA A 103 -11.89 -1.60 17.64
N GLY A 104 -10.56 -1.51 17.71
CA GLY A 104 -9.74 -2.58 18.23
C GLY A 104 -8.25 -2.40 17.98
N VAL A 105 -7.56 -3.52 17.87
CA VAL A 105 -6.14 -3.57 17.54
C VAL A 105 -5.94 -4.43 16.30
N ALA A 106 -4.92 -4.08 15.51
CA ALA A 106 -4.61 -4.77 14.29
C ALA A 106 -3.11 -5.07 14.19
N PRO A 107 -2.65 -6.31 14.48
CA PRO A 107 -1.34 -6.75 14.02
C PRO A 107 -1.33 -6.87 12.49
N GLY A 108 -0.23 -6.44 11.87
CA GLY A 108 -0.08 -6.47 10.43
C GLY A 108 1.37 -6.43 9.98
N TRP A 109 1.56 -6.46 8.69
CA TRP A 109 2.88 -6.29 8.06
C TRP A 109 2.72 -5.74 6.65
N THR A 110 3.73 -5.02 6.20
CA THR A 110 3.98 -4.80 4.79
C THR A 110 5.21 -5.61 4.36
N PHE A 111 5.22 -6.00 3.09
CA PHE A 111 6.30 -6.75 2.49
C PHE A 111 6.52 -6.28 1.06
N SER A 112 7.76 -6.11 0.64
CA SER A 112 8.10 -5.95 -0.77
C SER A 112 9.31 -6.80 -1.15
N LEU A 113 9.30 -7.24 -2.40
CA LEU A 113 10.38 -8.00 -3.02
C LEU A 113 10.60 -7.47 -4.43
N SER A 114 11.78 -6.97 -4.72
CA SER A 114 12.11 -6.38 -6.02
C SER A 114 13.30 -7.09 -6.67
N TYR A 115 13.13 -7.44 -7.94
CA TYR A 115 14.17 -8.04 -8.76
C TYR A 115 14.10 -7.50 -10.18
N TRP A 116 15.16 -6.82 -10.62
CA TRP A 116 15.23 -6.19 -11.93
C TRP A 116 14.07 -5.20 -12.13
N LYS A 117 13.10 -5.51 -12.97
CA LYS A 117 11.91 -4.69 -13.26
C LYS A 117 10.63 -5.25 -12.64
N LEU A 118 10.73 -6.32 -11.88
CA LEU A 118 9.60 -6.95 -11.20
C LEU A 118 9.57 -6.54 -9.74
N GLU A 119 8.36 -6.31 -9.24
CA GLU A 119 8.12 -6.06 -7.83
C GLU A 119 6.88 -6.82 -7.38
N LEU A 120 7.01 -7.54 -6.27
CA LEU A 120 5.91 -8.09 -5.49
C LEU A 120 5.79 -7.27 -4.22
N ALA A 121 4.63 -6.70 -3.98
CA ALA A 121 4.34 -5.94 -2.79
C ALA A 121 3.05 -6.45 -2.15
N SER A 122 3.02 -6.50 -0.83
CA SER A 122 1.85 -6.97 -0.07
C SER A 122 1.72 -6.22 1.24
N GLU A 123 0.51 -5.90 1.58
CA GLU A 123 0.11 -5.45 2.90
C GLU A 123 -0.97 -6.38 3.44
N SER A 124 -0.84 -6.76 4.69
CA SER A 124 -1.79 -7.65 5.35
C SER A 124 -1.94 -7.27 6.82
N GLU A 125 -3.16 -7.36 7.31
CA GLU A 125 -3.48 -7.11 8.70
C GLU A 125 -4.66 -7.97 9.15
N TYR A 126 -4.69 -8.25 10.44
CA TYR A 126 -5.83 -8.90 11.08
C TYR A 126 -6.42 -7.96 12.11
N VAL A 127 -7.59 -7.42 11.82
CA VAL A 127 -8.30 -6.51 12.71
C VAL A 127 -9.06 -7.32 13.75
N ILE A 128 -8.67 -7.16 15.01
CA ILE A 128 -9.33 -7.77 16.18
C ILE A 128 -10.32 -6.74 16.71
N ASP A 129 -11.61 -6.96 16.45
CA ASP A 129 -12.65 -6.06 16.96
C ASP A 129 -12.82 -6.26 18.47
N ALA A 130 -12.62 -5.17 19.24
CA ALA A 130 -12.71 -5.19 20.70
C ALA A 130 -14.15 -5.17 21.21
N ARG A 131 -15.13 -4.79 20.37
CA ARG A 131 -16.55 -4.77 20.73
C ARG A 131 -17.21 -6.12 20.48
N ASN A 132 -16.83 -6.78 19.38
CA ASN A 132 -17.34 -8.08 19.00
C ASN A 132 -16.26 -8.88 18.26
N THR A 133 -15.59 -9.79 18.96
CA THR A 133 -14.50 -10.58 18.40
C THR A 133 -14.93 -11.46 17.21
N SER A 134 -16.22 -11.77 17.07
CA SER A 134 -16.75 -12.50 15.91
C SER A 134 -16.77 -11.67 14.62
N GLU A 135 -16.65 -10.36 14.75
CA GLU A 135 -16.54 -9.39 13.63
C GLU A 135 -15.09 -9.12 13.24
N SER A 136 -14.11 -9.77 13.89
CA SER A 136 -12.71 -9.68 13.50
C SER A 136 -12.50 -10.19 12.08
N PHE A 137 -11.63 -9.55 11.31
CA PHE A 137 -11.44 -9.87 9.90
C PHE A 137 -9.99 -9.74 9.45
N PHE A 138 -9.67 -10.38 8.33
CA PHE A 138 -8.39 -10.28 7.66
C PHE A 138 -8.51 -9.37 6.44
N TYR A 139 -7.63 -8.38 6.37
CA TYR A 139 -7.42 -7.53 5.20
C TYR A 139 -6.13 -7.94 4.48
N ASN A 140 -6.15 -7.87 3.17
CA ASN A 140 -4.97 -8.03 2.33
C ASN A 140 -5.09 -7.18 1.07
N TRP A 141 -3.95 -6.59 0.67
CA TRP A 141 -3.73 -6.05 -0.65
C TRP A 141 -2.37 -6.55 -1.14
N SER A 142 -2.31 -7.13 -2.33
CA SER A 142 -1.07 -7.65 -2.92
C SER A 142 -0.98 -7.30 -4.38
N GLU A 143 0.17 -6.81 -4.81
CA GLU A 143 0.47 -6.41 -6.19
C GLU A 143 1.68 -7.17 -6.71
N LEU A 144 1.61 -7.64 -7.95
CA LEU A 144 2.75 -8.09 -8.73
C LEU A 144 2.87 -7.18 -9.94
N SER A 145 3.93 -6.40 -10.03
CA SER A 145 4.12 -5.41 -11.07
C SER A 145 5.38 -5.62 -11.91
N ILE A 146 5.36 -5.08 -13.11
CA ILE A 146 6.50 -4.89 -13.97
C ILE A 146 6.62 -3.41 -14.33
N SER A 147 7.85 -2.86 -14.30
CA SER A 147 8.17 -1.48 -14.70
C SER A 147 9.04 -1.51 -15.96
N PRO A 148 8.45 -1.54 -17.17
CA PRO A 148 9.22 -1.59 -18.42
C PRO A 148 10.15 -0.38 -18.57
N VAL A 149 9.70 0.78 -18.12
CA VAL A 149 10.43 2.05 -18.04
C VAL A 149 10.17 2.70 -16.68
N ASP A 150 11.02 3.63 -16.26
CA ASP A 150 11.02 4.20 -14.90
C ASP A 150 9.74 4.97 -14.52
N TRP A 151 8.98 5.41 -15.50
CA TRP A 151 7.75 6.19 -15.29
C TRP A 151 6.46 5.39 -15.48
N LEU A 152 6.54 4.10 -15.87
CA LEU A 152 5.38 3.26 -16.17
C LEU A 152 5.48 1.93 -15.44
N ARG A 153 4.45 1.57 -14.70
CA ARG A 153 4.27 0.24 -14.11
C ARG A 153 2.90 -0.34 -14.46
N ALA A 154 2.82 -1.63 -14.56
CA ALA A 154 1.57 -2.35 -14.77
C ALA A 154 1.66 -3.72 -14.11
N GLY A 155 0.52 -4.30 -13.75
CA GLY A 155 0.55 -5.58 -13.08
C GLY A 155 -0.82 -6.14 -12.72
N ALA A 156 -0.76 -7.18 -11.89
CA ALA A 156 -1.92 -7.82 -11.30
C ALA A 156 -2.04 -7.43 -9.82
N VAL A 157 -3.26 -7.38 -9.33
CA VAL A 157 -3.59 -7.06 -7.95
C VAL A 157 -4.61 -8.05 -7.40
N VAL A 158 -4.46 -8.38 -6.13
CA VAL A 158 -5.42 -9.18 -5.36
C VAL A 158 -5.74 -8.43 -4.08
N GLN A 159 -7.02 -8.36 -3.75
CA GLN A 159 -7.50 -7.66 -2.57
C GLN A 159 -8.53 -8.50 -1.81
N ARG A 160 -8.50 -8.39 -0.47
CA ARG A 160 -9.58 -8.76 0.43
C ARG A 160 -9.84 -7.59 1.37
N THR A 161 -11.02 -7.02 1.33
CA THR A 161 -11.42 -5.85 2.12
C THR A 161 -12.80 -6.03 2.73
N ARG A 162 -13.09 -5.22 3.76
CA ARG A 162 -14.42 -5.09 4.38
C ARG A 162 -15.08 -3.74 4.03
N VAL A 163 -14.35 -2.85 3.36
CA VAL A 163 -14.78 -1.47 3.10
C VAL A 163 -16.03 -1.37 2.22
N TYR A 164 -16.26 -2.37 1.39
CA TYR A 164 -17.47 -2.50 0.56
C TYR A 164 -17.86 -3.97 0.41
N GLN A 165 -19.12 -4.22 0.10
CA GLN A 165 -19.62 -5.58 -0.13
C GLN A 165 -19.48 -5.95 -1.59
N SER A 166 -19.02 -7.16 -1.85
CA SER A 166 -19.03 -7.78 -3.17
C SER A 166 -19.39 -9.27 -3.03
N ASP A 167 -19.79 -9.87 -4.15
CA ASP A 167 -20.09 -11.33 -4.19
C ASP A 167 -18.82 -12.19 -4.00
N ARG A 168 -17.65 -11.57 -3.93
CA ARG A 168 -16.35 -12.24 -3.78
C ARG A 168 -15.60 -11.73 -2.57
N ASP A 169 -15.24 -12.62 -1.67
CA ASP A 169 -14.37 -12.33 -0.53
C ASP A 169 -12.96 -11.89 -0.98
N VAL A 170 -12.45 -12.49 -2.07
CA VAL A 170 -11.16 -12.18 -2.68
C VAL A 170 -11.39 -11.63 -4.07
N GLN A 171 -10.94 -10.43 -4.29
CA GLN A 171 -11.04 -9.72 -5.55
C GLN A 171 -9.70 -9.75 -6.26
N ARG A 172 -9.73 -9.88 -7.56
CA ARG A 172 -8.56 -9.91 -8.43
C ARG A 172 -8.68 -8.86 -9.51
N GLY A 173 -7.58 -8.25 -9.86
CA GLY A 173 -7.59 -7.15 -10.80
C GLY A 173 -6.30 -6.97 -11.56
N LEU A 174 -6.33 -5.98 -12.41
CA LEU A 174 -5.18 -5.47 -13.15
C LEU A 174 -5.03 -3.99 -12.85
N PHE A 175 -3.83 -3.47 -13.00
CA PHE A 175 -3.58 -2.05 -12.83
C PHE A 175 -2.52 -1.52 -13.79
N VAL A 176 -2.55 -0.21 -13.97
CA VAL A 176 -1.50 0.57 -14.61
C VAL A 176 -1.24 1.81 -13.77
N GLY A 177 0.03 2.15 -13.59
CA GLY A 177 0.46 3.33 -12.85
C GLY A 177 1.50 4.13 -13.63
N VAL A 178 1.47 5.45 -13.44
CA VAL A 178 2.38 6.40 -14.05
C VAL A 178 2.98 7.29 -12.97
N THR A 179 4.29 7.43 -13.04
CA THR A 179 5.03 8.27 -12.11
C THR A 179 5.61 9.50 -12.82
N TYR A 180 5.42 10.65 -12.20
CA TYR A 180 6.06 11.89 -12.62
C TYR A 180 6.67 12.61 -11.43
N LYS A 181 8.01 12.68 -11.38
CA LYS A 181 8.77 13.23 -10.27
C LYS A 181 8.44 12.51 -8.94
N ILE A 182 7.80 13.22 -8.01
CA ILE A 182 7.42 12.72 -6.69
C ILE A 182 5.98 12.23 -6.63
N VAL A 183 5.22 12.33 -7.73
CA VAL A 183 3.81 11.95 -7.80
C VAL A 183 3.67 10.66 -8.57
N ASP A 184 2.94 9.71 -8.02
CA ASP A 184 2.48 8.50 -8.69
C ASP A 184 0.96 8.50 -8.76
N VAL A 185 0.42 8.10 -9.91
CA VAL A 185 -1.02 7.88 -10.11
C VAL A 185 -1.25 6.51 -10.72
N ALA A 186 -2.27 5.81 -10.24
CA ALA A 186 -2.60 4.49 -10.75
C ALA A 186 -4.11 4.30 -10.91
N ALA A 187 -4.48 3.43 -11.83
CA ALA A 187 -5.85 2.98 -12.02
C ALA A 187 -5.88 1.45 -11.94
N TYR A 188 -6.81 0.94 -11.17
CA TYR A 188 -7.06 -0.49 -10.95
C TYR A 188 -8.44 -0.85 -11.42
N VAL A 189 -8.60 -2.04 -11.98
CA VAL A 189 -9.88 -2.64 -12.29
C VAL A 189 -9.94 -4.00 -11.64
N PHE A 190 -10.83 -4.15 -10.65
CA PHE A 190 -11.08 -5.41 -9.96
C PHE A 190 -12.25 -6.15 -10.59
N ASN A 191 -12.11 -7.48 -10.63
CA ASN A 191 -13.09 -8.40 -11.20
C ASN A 191 -13.54 -7.99 -12.61
N PRO A 192 -12.61 -7.80 -13.59
CA PRO A 192 -12.95 -7.34 -14.94
C PRO A 192 -13.85 -8.31 -15.71
N ASP A 193 -14.03 -9.52 -15.19
CA ASP A 193 -14.93 -10.56 -15.69
C ASP A 193 -16.36 -10.44 -15.15
N ASP A 194 -16.62 -9.55 -14.18
CA ASP A 194 -17.95 -9.28 -13.67
C ASP A 194 -18.69 -8.23 -14.52
N SER A 195 -20.01 -8.22 -14.46
CA SER A 195 -20.84 -7.22 -15.13
C SER A 195 -20.67 -5.81 -14.54
N LYS A 196 -20.16 -5.71 -13.31
CA LYS A 196 -19.98 -4.48 -12.54
C LYS A 196 -18.60 -4.48 -11.89
N PRO A 197 -17.52 -4.27 -12.67
CA PRO A 197 -16.18 -4.22 -12.13
C PRO A 197 -16.01 -3.01 -11.20
N ILE A 198 -15.18 -3.18 -10.16
CA ILE A 198 -14.82 -2.08 -9.26
C ILE A 198 -13.59 -1.37 -9.85
N VAL A 199 -13.65 -0.06 -9.91
CA VAL A 199 -12.53 0.78 -10.36
C VAL A 199 -11.94 1.50 -9.15
N VAL A 200 -10.62 1.49 -9.04
CA VAL A 200 -9.91 2.25 -8.00
C VAL A 200 -8.95 3.22 -8.68
N LEU A 201 -9.04 4.48 -8.30
CA LEU A 201 -8.08 5.51 -8.70
C LEU A 201 -7.21 5.84 -7.49
N ALA A 202 -5.90 5.78 -7.68
CA ALA A 202 -4.93 6.07 -6.63
C ALA A 202 -4.02 7.23 -7.04
N ALA A 203 -3.67 8.05 -6.07
CA ALA A 203 -2.61 9.05 -6.20
C ALA A 203 -1.75 9.03 -4.94
N SER A 204 -0.43 9.15 -5.10
CA SER A 204 0.50 9.24 -3.98
C SER A 204 1.61 10.24 -4.26
N VAL A 205 2.21 10.74 -3.19
CA VAL A 205 3.34 11.68 -3.21
C VAL A 205 4.31 11.34 -2.08
N GLY A 206 5.61 11.40 -2.35
CA GLY A 206 6.69 11.19 -1.38
C GLY A 206 7.60 12.41 -1.26
N PHE A 207 8.08 12.70 -0.03
CA PHE A 207 8.94 13.83 0.32
C PHE A 207 10.20 13.38 1.06
#